data_b5404193e5fd091a3993f26f66dc30d8
#
_entry.id   b5404193e5fd091a3993f26f66dc30d8
#
_cell.length_a   1.000
_cell.length_b   1.000
_cell.length_c   1.000
_cell.angle_alpha   90.00
_cell.angle_beta   90.00
_cell.angle_gamma   90.00
#
_symmetry.space_group_name_H-M   'P 1'
#
loop_
_entity.id
_entity.type
_entity.pdbx_description
1 polymer ?
#
loop_
_entity_poly.entity_id
_entity_poly.type
_entity_poly.pdbx_seq_one_letter_code
_entity_poly.pdbx_strand_id
1 'polypeptide(L)'
;MENQECGACRRIALIDAGEMPPGPIIYNSEHSFAYDAPWKYSEERVAVLTKKHIATIHDLTPEDDAVVLDLMEALKAASQYLIDKKGGYEILMNQGRFQNTKHIHIHVCYEVYEE
;
A
#
# COMPACT_ATOMS: atom_id res chain seq x y z
N MET A 1 9.50 9.82 13.67
CA MET A 1 8.30 10.65 13.59
C MET A 1 7.82 10.73 12.15
N GLU A 2 6.53 10.65 11.95
CA GLU A 2 5.97 10.64 10.62
C GLU A 2 5.97 12.02 9.99
N ASN A 3 6.16 12.05 8.66
CA ASN A 3 6.22 13.30 7.91
C ASN A 3 4.80 13.80 7.63
N GLN A 4 4.42 14.95 8.21
CA GLN A 4 3.09 15.51 8.06
C GLN A 4 2.80 16.00 6.64
N GLU A 5 3.82 16.27 5.83
CA GLU A 5 3.63 16.65 4.43
C GLU A 5 3.39 15.45 3.53
N CYS A 6 3.63 14.26 4.02
CA CYS A 6 3.42 13.03 3.27
C CYS A 6 1.95 12.63 3.32
N GLY A 7 1.32 12.49 2.14
CA GLY A 7 -0.07 12.06 2.06
C GLY A 7 -0.33 10.69 2.67
N ALA A 8 0.61 9.76 2.51
CA ALA A 8 0.50 8.43 3.11
C ALA A 8 0.58 8.48 4.63
N CYS A 9 1.52 9.26 5.18
CA CYS A 9 1.62 9.43 6.63
C CYS A 9 0.36 10.05 7.21
N ARG A 10 -0.19 11.06 6.53
CA ARG A 10 -1.44 11.67 6.97
C ARG A 10 -2.60 10.68 6.94
N ARG A 11 -2.68 9.86 5.90
CA ARG A 11 -3.73 8.83 5.80
C ARG A 11 -3.64 7.84 6.95
N ILE A 12 -2.43 7.36 7.23
CA ILE A 12 -2.20 6.42 8.33
C ILE A 12 -2.59 7.05 9.67
N ALA A 13 -2.19 8.31 9.90
CA ALA A 13 -2.51 9.02 11.13
C ALA A 13 -4.03 9.19 11.30
N LEU A 14 -4.74 9.51 10.23
CA LEU A 14 -6.21 9.66 10.28
C LEU A 14 -6.89 8.33 10.60
N ILE A 15 -6.43 7.25 10.00
CA ILE A 15 -7.00 5.92 10.27
C ILE A 15 -6.73 5.48 11.70
N ASP A 16 -5.52 5.74 12.21
CA ASP A 16 -5.19 5.44 13.61
C ASP A 16 -6.04 6.28 14.57
N ALA A 17 -6.51 7.45 14.13
CA ALA A 17 -7.41 8.30 14.91
C ALA A 17 -8.89 7.92 14.76
N GLY A 18 -9.20 6.85 14.01
CA GLY A 18 -10.58 6.36 13.87
C GLY A 18 -11.29 6.78 12.60
N GLU A 19 -10.62 7.49 11.71
CA GLU A 19 -11.21 7.86 10.42
C GLU A 19 -11.28 6.62 9.50
N MET A 20 -12.29 6.59 8.65
CA MET A 20 -12.47 5.47 7.73
C MET A 20 -11.73 5.74 6.42
N PRO A 21 -11.03 4.74 5.85
CA PRO A 21 -10.45 4.87 4.51
C PRO A 21 -11.55 4.80 3.44
N PRO A 22 -11.20 5.11 2.16
CA PRO A 22 -12.17 5.05 1.05
C PRO A 22 -12.76 3.67 0.79
N GLY A 23 -12.08 2.60 1.21
CA GLY A 23 -12.56 1.25 1.04
C GLY A 23 -12.23 0.39 2.25
N PRO A 24 -12.59 -0.91 2.23
CA PRO A 24 -12.33 -1.80 3.38
C PRO A 24 -10.85 -1.91 3.70
N ILE A 25 -10.57 -2.03 5.00
CA ILE A 25 -9.23 -2.34 5.47
C ILE A 25 -8.99 -3.83 5.27
N ILE A 26 -7.89 -4.19 4.58
CA ILE A 26 -7.56 -5.57 4.27
C ILE A 26 -6.49 -6.09 5.23
N TYR A 27 -5.59 -5.22 5.65
CA TYR A 27 -4.50 -5.60 6.54
C TYR A 27 -4.10 -4.38 7.37
N ASN A 28 -3.92 -4.58 8.67
CA ASN A 28 -3.49 -3.51 9.55
C ASN A 28 -2.70 -4.12 10.69
N SER A 29 -1.40 -3.86 10.70
CA SER A 29 -0.47 -4.38 11.69
C SER A 29 0.37 -3.25 12.27
N GLU A 30 1.35 -3.61 13.09
CA GLU A 30 2.28 -2.65 13.65
C GLU A 30 3.07 -1.89 12.56
N HIS A 31 3.40 -2.57 11.47
CA HIS A 31 4.33 -2.04 10.46
C HIS A 31 3.72 -1.72 9.11
N SER A 32 2.56 -2.27 8.80
CA SER A 32 1.98 -2.18 7.45
C SER A 32 0.48 -1.98 7.48
N PHE A 33 -0.02 -1.41 6.39
CA PHE A 33 -1.43 -1.11 6.22
C PHE A 33 -1.83 -1.36 4.78
N ALA A 34 -2.97 -2.01 4.57
CA ALA A 34 -3.52 -2.22 3.23
C ALA A 34 -5.02 -1.98 3.23
N TYR A 35 -5.51 -1.29 2.22
CA TYR A 35 -6.94 -1.03 2.09
C TYR A 35 -7.35 -0.99 0.63
N ASP A 36 -8.61 -1.33 0.38
CA ASP A 36 -9.19 -1.21 -0.96
C ASP A 36 -9.26 0.27 -1.31
N ALA A 37 -8.54 0.66 -2.34
CA ALA A 37 -8.41 2.06 -2.74
C ALA A 37 -8.94 2.22 -4.17
N PRO A 38 -10.26 2.40 -4.35
CA PRO A 38 -10.86 2.51 -5.66
C PRO A 38 -10.19 3.59 -6.51
N TRP A 39 -9.95 3.29 -7.79
CA TRP A 39 -9.29 4.20 -8.70
C TRP A 39 -9.87 4.05 -10.09
N LYS A 40 -10.10 5.17 -10.76
CA LYS A 40 -10.82 5.18 -12.04
C LYS A 40 -10.08 4.47 -13.18
N TYR A 41 -8.78 4.25 -13.05
CA TYR A 41 -7.97 3.61 -14.09
C TYR A 41 -7.73 2.12 -13.84
N SER A 42 -8.35 1.57 -12.81
CA SER A 42 -8.15 0.17 -12.43
C SER A 42 -9.49 -0.39 -11.97
N GLU A 43 -9.82 -1.61 -12.40
CA GLU A 43 -11.06 -2.25 -11.99
C GLU A 43 -11.07 -2.54 -10.50
N GLU A 44 -9.93 -2.96 -9.96
CA GLU A 44 -9.73 -3.15 -8.53
C GLU A 44 -8.33 -2.71 -8.17
N ARG A 45 -8.18 -2.08 -7.02
CA ARG A 45 -6.87 -1.67 -6.53
C ARG A 45 -6.82 -1.69 -5.01
N VAL A 46 -5.78 -2.34 -4.48
CA VAL A 46 -5.47 -2.30 -3.05
C VAL A 46 -4.17 -1.51 -2.89
N ALA A 47 -4.19 -0.52 -2.01
CA ALA A 47 -2.99 0.24 -1.66
C ALA A 47 -2.34 -0.40 -0.44
N VAL A 48 -1.05 -0.69 -0.52
CA VAL A 48 -0.26 -1.30 0.56
C VAL A 48 0.84 -0.33 0.94
N LEU A 49 0.90 0.02 2.22
CA LEU A 49 1.78 1.06 2.74
C LEU A 49 2.59 0.56 3.92
N THR A 50 3.82 1.06 4.06
CA THR A 50 4.53 0.94 5.34
C THR A 50 4.03 2.02 6.28
N LYS A 51 3.92 1.73 7.57
CA LYS A 51 3.54 2.75 8.57
C LYS A 51 4.71 3.67 8.86
N LYS A 52 5.93 3.13 8.93
CA LYS A 52 7.13 3.95 9.02
C LYS A 52 7.30 4.73 7.73
N HIS A 53 7.62 6.02 7.84
CA HIS A 53 7.89 6.82 6.66
C HIS A 53 9.23 6.41 6.04
N ILE A 54 9.17 5.73 4.92
CA ILE A 54 10.33 5.33 4.12
C ILE A 54 10.01 5.75 2.70
N ALA A 55 10.82 6.61 2.11
CA ALA A 55 10.49 7.20 0.82
C ALA A 55 10.60 6.20 -0.33
N THR A 56 11.68 5.42 -0.38
CA THR A 56 11.92 4.47 -1.47
C THR A 56 12.50 3.17 -0.92
N ILE A 57 12.49 2.13 -1.78
CA ILE A 57 13.15 0.86 -1.41
C ILE A 57 14.66 1.03 -1.22
N HIS A 58 15.25 2.06 -1.83
CA HIS A 58 16.68 2.33 -1.70
C HIS A 58 17.04 2.88 -0.31
N ASP A 59 16.05 3.37 0.42
CA ASP A 59 16.25 3.89 1.78
C ASP A 59 16.11 2.80 2.85
N LEU A 60 15.76 1.58 2.46
CA LEU A 60 15.65 0.47 3.39
C LEU A 60 17.04 0.06 3.88
N THR A 61 17.13 -0.28 5.16
CA THR A 61 18.37 -0.75 5.79
C THR A 61 18.08 -2.07 6.51
N PRO A 62 19.12 -2.81 6.94
CA PRO A 62 18.88 -4.04 7.71
C PRO A 62 18.08 -3.84 8.99
N GLU A 63 18.04 -2.61 9.52
CA GLU A 63 17.20 -2.30 10.68
C GLU A 63 15.72 -2.37 10.37
N ASP A 64 15.35 -2.32 9.10
CA ASP A 64 13.97 -2.37 8.65
C ASP A 64 13.49 -3.78 8.33
N ASP A 65 14.19 -4.81 8.76
CA ASP A 65 13.86 -6.20 8.42
C ASP A 65 12.44 -6.58 8.85
N ALA A 66 12.01 -6.20 10.04
CA ALA A 66 10.65 -6.47 10.51
C ALA A 66 9.60 -5.75 9.67
N VAL A 67 9.91 -4.52 9.25
CA VAL A 67 9.02 -3.74 8.38
C VAL A 67 8.86 -4.44 7.03
N VAL A 68 9.96 -4.91 6.45
CA VAL A 68 9.95 -5.58 5.14
C VAL A 68 9.19 -6.90 5.21
N LEU A 69 9.43 -7.70 6.24
CA LEU A 69 8.71 -8.98 6.40
C LEU A 69 7.21 -8.74 6.56
N ASP A 70 6.83 -7.75 7.34
CA ASP A 70 5.41 -7.44 7.53
C ASP A 70 4.77 -6.85 6.26
N LEU A 71 5.54 -6.09 5.49
CA LEU A 71 5.09 -5.59 4.20
C LEU A 71 4.77 -6.76 3.26
N MET A 72 5.57 -7.82 3.28
CA MET A 72 5.29 -9.03 2.50
C MET A 72 4.00 -9.71 2.96
N GLU A 73 3.72 -9.73 4.27
CA GLU A 73 2.46 -10.26 4.79
C GLU A 73 1.26 -9.41 4.33
N ALA A 74 1.43 -8.10 4.31
CA ALA A 74 0.39 -7.20 3.78
C ALA A 74 0.15 -7.45 2.29
N LEU A 75 1.21 -7.65 1.51
CA LEU A 75 1.10 -7.97 0.09
C LEU A 75 0.40 -9.31 -0.13
N LYS A 76 0.68 -10.31 0.71
CA LYS A 76 -0.01 -11.60 0.63
C LYS A 76 -1.50 -11.44 0.87
N ALA A 77 -1.88 -10.65 1.88
CA ALA A 77 -3.28 -10.41 2.18
C ALA A 77 -3.98 -9.67 1.03
N ALA A 78 -3.33 -8.64 0.51
CA ALA A 78 -3.88 -7.86 -0.60
C ALA A 78 -4.04 -8.69 -1.88
N SER A 79 -3.02 -9.50 -2.21
CA SER A 79 -3.08 -10.34 -3.39
C SER A 79 -4.11 -11.44 -3.25
N GLN A 80 -4.27 -12.03 -2.06
CA GLN A 80 -5.31 -13.03 -1.82
C GLN A 80 -6.70 -12.43 -1.99
N TYR A 81 -6.90 -11.21 -1.52
CA TYR A 81 -8.15 -10.48 -1.70
C TYR A 81 -8.51 -10.36 -3.19
N LEU A 82 -7.53 -10.02 -4.04
CA LEU A 82 -7.78 -9.89 -5.48
C LEU A 82 -7.93 -11.24 -6.18
N ILE A 83 -7.19 -12.26 -5.75
CA ILE A 83 -7.37 -13.62 -6.29
C ILE A 83 -8.80 -14.08 -6.03
N ASP A 84 -9.31 -13.86 -4.84
CA ASP A 84 -10.67 -14.27 -4.46
C ASP A 84 -11.74 -13.50 -5.24
N LYS A 85 -11.50 -12.23 -5.52
CA LYS A 85 -12.48 -11.38 -6.24
C LYS A 85 -12.38 -11.50 -7.75
N LYS A 86 -11.18 -11.61 -8.29
CA LYS A 86 -10.92 -11.45 -9.72
C LYS A 86 -10.09 -12.57 -10.33
N GLY A 87 -9.50 -13.45 -9.54
CA GLY A 87 -8.72 -14.56 -10.04
C GLY A 87 -7.28 -14.24 -10.41
N GLY A 88 -6.84 -13.01 -10.18
CA GLY A 88 -5.46 -12.62 -10.48
C GLY A 88 -5.16 -11.21 -10.04
N TYR A 89 -3.92 -10.78 -10.20
CA TYR A 89 -3.50 -9.43 -9.82
C TYR A 89 -2.17 -9.08 -10.45
N GLU A 90 -1.87 -7.79 -10.43
CA GLU A 90 -0.56 -7.25 -10.77
C GLU A 90 -0.06 -6.43 -9.58
N ILE A 91 1.25 -6.35 -9.43
CA ILE A 91 1.87 -5.52 -8.40
C ILE A 91 2.62 -4.40 -9.11
N LEU A 92 2.35 -3.15 -8.72
CA LEU A 92 2.95 -1.98 -9.30
C LEU A 92 3.49 -1.08 -8.20
N MET A 93 4.76 -0.69 -8.33
CA MET A 93 5.40 0.26 -7.43
C MET A 93 6.06 1.35 -8.25
N ASN A 94 5.72 2.60 -7.99
CA ASN A 94 6.36 3.74 -8.62
C ASN A 94 7.46 4.29 -7.71
N GLN A 95 8.62 4.56 -8.28
CA GLN A 95 9.76 5.07 -7.54
C GLN A 95 10.38 6.24 -8.29
N GLY A 96 11.11 7.08 -7.55
CA GLY A 96 11.78 8.24 -8.11
C GLY A 96 10.79 9.26 -8.65
N ARG A 97 11.04 9.76 -9.87
CA ARG A 97 10.19 10.80 -10.45
C ARG A 97 8.75 10.34 -10.76
N PHE A 98 8.52 9.03 -10.78
CA PHE A 98 7.18 8.49 -10.99
C PHE A 98 6.38 8.39 -9.70
N GLN A 99 6.99 8.76 -8.58
CA GLN A 99 6.38 8.66 -7.26
C GLN A 99 5.68 9.97 -6.91
N ASN A 100 4.35 9.94 -6.86
CA ASN A 100 3.57 11.12 -6.49
C ASN A 100 3.67 11.39 -4.98
N THR A 101 3.76 10.34 -4.18
CA THR A 101 3.90 10.42 -2.74
C THR A 101 5.25 9.83 -2.36
N LYS A 102 6.08 10.58 -1.65
CA LYS A 102 7.42 10.13 -1.24
C LYS A 102 7.35 9.23 -0.02
N HIS A 103 6.72 8.09 -0.20
CA HIS A 103 6.50 7.09 0.84
C HIS A 103 6.28 5.76 0.11
N ILE A 104 6.88 4.68 0.57
CA ILE A 104 6.70 3.37 -0.06
C ILE A 104 5.21 3.03 -0.04
N HIS A 105 4.64 2.88 -1.21
CA HIS A 105 3.30 2.35 -1.37
C HIS A 105 3.27 1.49 -2.61
N ILE A 106 2.55 0.37 -2.51
CA ILE A 106 2.51 -0.63 -3.55
C ILE A 106 1.05 -0.79 -3.95
N HIS A 107 0.80 -0.81 -5.24
CA HIS A 107 -0.55 -1.06 -5.76
C HIS A 107 -0.65 -2.52 -6.15
N VAL A 108 -1.61 -3.24 -5.55
CA VAL A 108 -1.98 -4.57 -5.99
C VAL A 108 -3.29 -4.38 -6.73
N CYS A 109 -3.30 -4.62 -8.04
CA CYS A 109 -4.41 -4.19 -8.87
C CYS A 109 -4.80 -5.24 -9.91
N TYR A 110 -6.00 -5.08 -10.41
CA TYR A 110 -6.53 -5.88 -11.51
C TYR A 110 -7.02 -4.91 -12.58
N GLU A 111 -6.46 -5.03 -13.76
CA GLU A 111 -6.85 -4.22 -14.90
C GLU A 111 -7.29 -5.14 -16.03
N VAL A 112 -8.28 -4.69 -16.78
CA VAL A 112 -8.73 -5.41 -17.97
C VAL A 112 -7.98 -4.82 -19.16
N TYR A 113 -7.19 -5.67 -19.82
CA TYR A 113 -6.48 -5.27 -21.03
C TYR A 113 -7.29 -5.76 -22.24
N GLU A 114 -7.55 -4.85 -23.15
CA GLU A 114 -8.14 -5.22 -24.42
C GLU A 114 -7.03 -5.60 -25.39
N GLU A 115 -7.16 -6.75 -26.01
CA GLU A 115 -6.21 -7.23 -27.01
C GLU A 115 -6.69 -6.89 -28.41
#